data_05c6ac712e86fd7f88432c1edead4a99
#
_entry.id   05c6ac712e86fd7f88432c1edead4a99
#
_cell.length_a   1.000
_cell.length_b   1.000
_cell.length_c   1.000
_cell.angle_alpha   90.00
_cell.angle_beta   90.00
_cell.angle_gamma   90.00
#
_symmetry.space_group_name_H-M   'P 1'
#
loop_
_entity.id
_entity.type
_entity.pdbx_description
1 polymer ?
#
loop_
_entity_poly.entity_id
_entity_poly.type
_entity_poly.pdbx_seq_one_letter_code
_entity_poly.pdbx_strand_id
1 'polypeptide(L)'
;MREIWKDIKGFEGHYMVSNLGRIKSLNYKRNKTEKILATTINNGYPFIVLWNKNKGYGNKVHRLVAEAFYQILITNPVLTI
;
A
#
# COMPACT_ATOMS: atom_id res chain seq x y z
N MET A 1 -11.77 6.66 -14.73
CA MET A 1 -11.53 5.42 -13.98
C MET A 1 -11.78 5.63 -12.50
N ARG A 2 -12.50 4.72 -11.86
CA ARG A 2 -12.80 4.84 -10.44
C ARG A 2 -11.62 4.38 -9.61
N GLU A 3 -11.28 5.15 -8.60
CA GLU A 3 -10.24 4.75 -7.68
C GLU A 3 -10.81 3.83 -6.61
N ILE A 4 -10.16 2.70 -6.41
CA ILE A 4 -10.57 1.70 -5.43
C ILE A 4 -9.47 1.58 -4.38
N TRP A 5 -9.86 1.56 -3.12
CA TRP A 5 -8.92 1.47 -1.99
C TRP A 5 -9.04 0.13 -1.30
N LYS A 6 -7.89 -0.43 -0.93
CA LYS A 6 -7.85 -1.68 -0.16
C LYS A 6 -6.82 -1.55 0.95
N ASP A 7 -7.04 -2.30 2.03
CA ASP A 7 -6.09 -2.32 3.13
C ASP A 7 -4.76 -2.89 2.68
N ILE A 8 -3.68 -2.36 3.23
CA ILE A 8 -2.35 -2.88 2.97
C ILE A 8 -2.12 -4.05 3.91
N LYS A 9 -1.72 -5.19 3.35
CA LYS A 9 -1.47 -6.39 4.11
C LYS A 9 -0.41 -6.14 5.19
N GLY A 10 -0.73 -6.49 6.42
CA GLY A 10 0.13 -6.22 7.56
C GLY A 10 -0.11 -4.87 8.21
N PHE A 11 -0.91 -4.02 7.57
CA PHE A 11 -1.21 -2.69 8.07
C PHE A 11 -2.71 -2.40 8.00
N GLU A 12 -3.51 -3.45 8.07
CA GLU A 12 -4.97 -3.30 8.00
C GLU A 12 -5.45 -2.36 9.10
N GLY A 13 -6.35 -1.45 8.72
CA GLY A 13 -6.85 -0.46 9.65
C GLY A 13 -5.93 0.74 9.86
N HIS A 14 -4.74 0.73 9.27
CA HIS A 14 -3.77 1.82 9.41
C HIS A 14 -3.46 2.50 8.10
N TYR A 15 -3.34 1.75 7.03
CA TYR A 15 -3.00 2.29 5.72
C TYR A 15 -3.80 1.57 4.64
N MET A 16 -4.09 2.31 3.57
CA MET A 16 -4.73 1.73 2.40
C MET A 16 -3.98 2.13 1.14
N VAL A 17 -4.09 1.30 0.12
CA VAL A 17 -3.47 1.56 -1.17
C VAL A 17 -4.57 1.56 -2.24
N SER A 18 -4.44 2.45 -3.24
CA SER A 18 -5.42 2.51 -4.31
C SER A 18 -4.89 1.81 -5.56
N ASN A 19 -5.83 1.48 -6.43
CA ASN A 19 -5.46 0.89 -7.72
C ASN A 19 -4.73 1.89 -8.63
N LEU A 20 -4.71 3.16 -8.24
CA LEU A 20 -3.97 4.19 -8.97
C LEU A 20 -2.59 4.44 -8.37
N GLY A 21 -2.21 3.67 -7.36
CA GLY A 21 -0.88 3.76 -6.77
C GLY A 21 -0.74 4.83 -5.70
N ARG A 22 -1.85 5.25 -5.09
CA ARG A 22 -1.79 6.21 -4.00
C ARG A 22 -1.92 5.49 -2.67
N ILE A 23 -1.31 6.05 -1.64
CA ILE A 23 -1.31 5.49 -0.30
C ILE A 23 -1.96 6.50 0.63
N LYS A 24 -2.83 6.04 1.51
CA LYS A 24 -3.38 6.93 2.51
C LYS A 24 -3.26 6.34 3.90
N SER A 25 -3.06 7.24 4.88
CA SER A 25 -3.06 6.88 6.28
C SER A 25 -4.46 7.08 6.84
N LEU A 26 -4.93 6.12 7.62
CA LEU A 26 -6.26 6.21 8.22
C LEU A 26 -6.22 6.86 9.59
N ASN A 27 -5.04 7.08 10.15
CA ASN A 27 -4.90 7.63 11.48
C ASN A 27 -3.72 8.59 11.54
N TYR A 28 -3.74 9.57 10.64
CA TYR A 28 -2.64 10.51 10.54
C TYR A 28 -2.55 11.36 11.81
N LYS A 29 -1.35 11.42 12.40
CA LYS A 29 -1.10 12.15 13.63
C LYS A 29 -2.05 11.75 14.76
N ARG A 30 -2.47 10.50 14.77
CA ARG A 30 -3.31 9.93 15.82
C ARG A 30 -4.66 10.62 15.97
N ASN A 31 -5.12 11.31 14.94
CA ASN A 31 -6.40 12.01 14.97
C ASN A 31 -7.48 11.29 14.19
N LYS A 32 -7.23 10.05 13.78
CA LYS A 32 -8.16 9.27 12.95
C LYS A 32 -8.53 10.03 11.69
N THR A 33 -7.62 10.85 11.21
CA THR A 33 -7.81 11.63 10.01
C THR A 33 -7.16 10.92 8.83
N GLU A 34 -7.91 10.77 7.75
CA GLU A 34 -7.36 10.16 6.54
C GLU A 34 -6.53 11.20 5.80
N LYS A 35 -5.39 10.78 5.35
CA LYS A 35 -4.52 11.66 4.57
C LYS A 35 -3.82 10.87 3.49
N ILE A 36 -3.85 11.42 2.27
CA ILE A 36 -3.08 10.85 1.16
C ILE A 36 -1.61 11.17 1.41
N LEU A 37 -0.78 10.17 1.45
CA LEU A 37 0.63 10.33 1.74
C LEU A 37 1.42 10.57 0.47
N ALA A 38 2.43 11.43 0.58
CA ALA A 38 3.35 11.64 -0.54
C ALA A 38 4.33 10.48 -0.58
N THR A 39 4.62 10.02 -1.79
CA THR A 39 5.63 8.99 -1.96
C THR A 39 6.92 9.63 -2.48
N THR A 40 8.03 8.98 -2.20
CA THR A 40 9.33 9.43 -2.73
C THR A 40 9.76 8.50 -3.85
N ILE A 41 10.71 8.97 -4.66
CA ILE A 41 11.26 8.15 -5.72
C ILE A 41 12.58 7.58 -5.23
N ASN A 42 12.70 6.26 -5.28
CA ASN A 42 13.91 5.57 -4.88
C ASN A 42 14.33 4.65 -6.02
N ASN A 43 15.48 4.90 -6.61
CA ASN A 43 15.98 4.16 -7.77
C ASN A 43 14.97 4.14 -8.93
N GLY A 44 14.27 5.26 -9.12
CA GLY A 44 13.31 5.39 -10.20
C GLY A 44 11.93 4.81 -9.90
N TYR A 45 11.69 4.35 -8.69
CA TYR A 45 10.41 3.76 -8.31
C TYR A 45 9.77 4.52 -7.15
N PRO A 46 8.44 4.68 -7.15
CA PRO A 46 7.74 5.25 -6.00
C PRO A 46 7.94 4.35 -4.78
N PHE A 47 8.23 4.97 -3.66
CA PHE A 47 8.60 4.28 -2.45
C PHE A 47 7.95 4.97 -1.25
N ILE A 48 7.55 4.20 -0.24
CA ILE A 48 6.94 4.77 0.96
C ILE A 48 7.37 3.95 2.17
N VAL A 49 7.47 4.63 3.31
CA VAL A 49 7.74 3.98 4.59
C VAL A 49 6.45 3.94 5.38
N LEU A 50 6.03 2.76 5.78
CA LEU A 50 4.84 2.55 6.59
C LEU A 50 5.26 2.22 8.00
N TRP A 51 4.56 2.77 8.98
CA TRP A 51 4.92 2.65 10.38
C TRP A 51 3.94 1.74 11.13
N ASN A 52 4.49 0.82 11.92
CA ASN A 52 3.71 -0.06 12.75
C ASN A 52 4.49 -0.32 14.03
N LYS A 53 3.86 -0.04 15.18
CA LYS A 53 4.49 -0.25 16.49
C LYS A 53 5.85 0.44 16.58
N ASN A 54 5.91 1.70 16.13
CA ASN A 54 7.11 2.53 16.17
C ASN A 54 8.25 2.02 15.30
N LYS A 55 7.94 1.16 14.34
CA LYS A 55 8.93 0.66 13.41
C LYS A 55 8.53 1.00 11.99
N GLY A 56 9.49 1.49 11.21
CA GLY A 56 9.25 1.87 9.82
C GLY A 56 9.60 0.74 8.88
N TYR A 57 8.72 0.49 7.90
CA TYR A 57 8.92 -0.52 6.88
C TYR A 57 8.87 0.13 5.52
N GLY A 58 9.98 0.06 4.79
CA GLY A 58 10.04 0.62 3.45
C GLY A 58 9.41 -0.33 2.43
N ASN A 59 8.60 0.23 1.54
CA ASN A 59 7.90 -0.58 0.54
C ASN A 59 7.85 0.15 -0.78
N LYS A 60 7.93 -0.61 -1.87
CA LYS A 60 7.71 -0.07 -3.20
C LYS A 60 6.21 -0.01 -3.45
N VAL A 61 5.74 1.13 -3.92
CA VAL A 61 4.30 1.34 -4.10
C VAL A 61 3.71 0.33 -5.07
N HIS A 62 4.38 0.05 -6.19
CA HIS A 62 3.82 -0.89 -7.16
C HIS A 62 3.67 -2.28 -6.56
N ARG A 63 4.52 -2.63 -5.61
CA ARG A 63 4.40 -3.93 -4.95
C ARG A 63 3.17 -3.97 -4.04
N LEU A 64 2.89 -2.86 -3.35
CA LEU A 64 1.70 -2.77 -2.50
C LEU A 64 0.44 -2.86 -3.34
N VAL A 65 0.44 -2.22 -4.50
CA VAL A 65 -0.70 -2.30 -5.42
C VAL A 65 -0.87 -3.75 -5.90
N ALA A 66 0.20 -4.39 -6.28
CA ALA A 66 0.13 -5.76 -6.78
C ALA A 66 -0.40 -6.71 -5.71
N GLU A 67 0.05 -6.56 -4.48
CA GLU A 67 -0.41 -7.43 -3.41
C GLU A 67 -1.88 -7.21 -3.09
N ALA A 68 -2.35 -5.98 -3.19
CA ALA A 68 -3.73 -5.67 -2.86
C ALA A 68 -4.70 -6.03 -3.97
N PHE A 69 -4.32 -5.81 -5.23
CA PHE A 69 -5.24 -5.93 -6.34
C PHE A 69 -4.97 -7.11 -7.26
N TYR A 70 -3.77 -7.65 -7.22
CA TYR A 70 -3.39 -8.76 -8.11
C TYR A 70 -2.99 -9.99 -7.33
N GLN A 71 -3.39 -10.06 -6.07
CA GLN A 71 -3.00 -11.16 -5.20
C GLN A 71 -3.46 -12.51 -5.74
N ILE A 72 -4.62 -12.55 -6.39
CA ILE A 72 -5.14 -13.78 -6.95
C ILE A 72 -4.20 -14.33 -8.00
N LEU A 73 -3.62 -13.46 -8.81
CA LEU A 73 -2.67 -13.88 -9.84
C LEU A 73 -1.39 -14.43 -9.21
N ILE A 74 -1.02 -13.91 -8.06
CA ILE A 74 0.18 -14.35 -7.36
C ILE A 74 -0.07 -15.67 -6.64
N THR A 75 -1.26 -15.83 -6.09
CA THR A 75 -1.57 -17.01 -5.28
C THR A 75 -1.98 -18.22 -6.11
N ASN A 76 -2.09 -18.06 -7.42
CA ASN A 76 -2.43 -19.17 -8.30
C ASN A 76 -1.30 -19.53 -9.26
N PRO A 77 -0.08 -19.67 -8.78
CA PRO A 77 1.03 -20.00 -9.68
C PRO A 77 0.91 -21.38 -10.25
N VAL A 78 0.21 -22.24 -9.56
CA VAL A 78 0.00 -23.61 -10.03
C VAL A 78 -0.71 -23.64 -11.36
N LEU A 79 -1.61 -22.68 -11.55
CA LEU A 79 -2.37 -22.64 -12.80
C LEU A 79 -1.53 -22.24 -13.99
N THR A 80 -0.34 -21.73 -13.76
CA THR A 80 0.53 -21.30 -14.83
C THR A 80 1.50 -22.39 -15.26
N ILE A 81 1.49 -23.48 -14.62
CA ILE A 81 2.41 -24.58 -14.91
C ILE A 81 1.92 -25.48 -16.05
#